data_a6dbe4300a06e9f9f618e86f26f8688e
#
_entry.id   a6dbe4300a06e9f9f618e86f26f8688e
#
_cell.length_a   1.000
_cell.length_b   1.000
_cell.length_c   1.000
_cell.angle_alpha   90.00
_cell.angle_beta   90.00
_cell.angle_gamma   90.00
#
_symmetry.space_group_name_H-M   'P 1'
#
loop_
_entity.id
_entity.type
_entity.pdbx_description
1 polymer ?
#
loop_
_entity_poly.entity_id
_entity_poly.type
_entity_poly.pdbx_seq_one_letter_code
_entity_poly.pdbx_strand_id
1 'polypeptide(L)'
;MLTCIAFMLSANLTQLPALAAEVETEARALSAITEVTPALIAGIEDFSGDAERLSAALREAGVEQDLPCIFHGIAEDARERAEELQAADTASERATAFTNLRVLLDDAVLIAPMAASAAADMAQAEAQSQSVALRN
;
A
#
# COMPACT_ATOMS: atom_id res chain seq x y z
N MET A 1 12.80 -10.66 -28.83
CA MET A 1 11.71 -9.86 -28.23
C MET A 1 11.19 -10.40 -26.87
N LEU A 2 11.57 -11.57 -26.44
CA LEU A 2 11.17 -12.16 -25.14
C LEU A 2 11.98 -11.64 -23.93
N THR A 3 13.11 -10.99 -24.16
CA THR A 3 14.01 -10.54 -23.08
C THR A 3 13.55 -9.25 -22.37
N CYS A 4 12.71 -8.43 -23.00
CA CYS A 4 12.24 -7.17 -22.38
C CYS A 4 11.15 -7.39 -21.33
N ILE A 5 10.34 -8.44 -21.46
CA ILE A 5 9.22 -8.71 -20.53
C ILE A 5 9.76 -9.24 -19.20
N ALA A 6 10.77 -10.09 -19.22
CA ALA A 6 11.40 -10.63 -18.00
C ALA A 6 12.12 -9.54 -17.18
N PHE A 7 12.69 -8.54 -17.85
CA PHE A 7 13.41 -7.45 -17.18
C PHE A 7 12.46 -6.47 -16.47
N MET A 8 11.28 -6.23 -17.03
CA MET A 8 10.27 -5.36 -16.41
C MET A 8 9.61 -6.00 -15.18
N LEU A 9 9.37 -7.31 -15.22
CA LEU A 9 8.86 -8.04 -14.05
C LEU A 9 9.83 -8.02 -12.87
N SER A 10 11.11 -8.19 -13.13
CA SER A 10 12.15 -8.16 -12.08
C SER A 10 12.29 -6.78 -11.45
N ALA A 11 12.16 -5.71 -12.23
CA ALA A 11 12.23 -4.33 -11.72
C ALA A 11 11.03 -4.02 -10.79
N ASN A 12 9.84 -4.48 -11.13
CA ASN A 12 8.65 -4.30 -10.30
C ASN A 12 8.74 -5.07 -8.97
N LEU A 13 9.24 -6.31 -8.99
CA LEU A 13 9.42 -7.12 -7.79
C LEU A 13 10.45 -6.52 -6.81
N THR A 14 11.49 -5.85 -7.32
CA THR A 14 12.50 -5.20 -6.46
C THR A 14 11.99 -3.88 -5.84
N GLN A 15 11.04 -3.22 -6.47
CA GLN A 15 10.45 -1.97 -5.97
C GLN A 15 9.31 -2.19 -4.97
N LEU A 16 8.63 -3.33 -5.02
CA LEU A 16 7.51 -3.65 -4.15
C LEU A 16 7.81 -3.55 -2.66
N PRO A 17 8.93 -4.11 -2.13
CA PRO A 17 9.25 -3.96 -0.71
C PRO A 17 9.43 -2.51 -0.28
N ALA A 18 10.04 -1.68 -1.11
CA ALA A 18 10.23 -0.25 -0.84
C ALA A 18 8.89 0.50 -0.82
N LEU A 19 8.01 0.21 -1.77
CA LEU A 19 6.68 0.81 -1.85
C LEU A 19 5.80 0.38 -0.66
N ALA A 20 5.86 -0.88 -0.26
CA ALA A 20 5.16 -1.37 0.92
C ALA A 20 5.68 -0.70 2.21
N ALA A 21 6.98 -0.51 2.35
CA ALA A 21 7.59 0.20 3.48
C ALA A 21 7.20 1.68 3.49
N GLU A 22 7.06 2.32 2.35
CA GLU A 22 6.59 3.70 2.21
C GLU A 22 5.15 3.85 2.71
N VAL A 23 4.24 2.98 2.25
CA VAL A 23 2.85 2.94 2.72
C VAL A 23 2.77 2.75 4.24
N GLU A 24 3.55 1.83 4.80
CA GLU A 24 3.62 1.61 6.24
C GLU A 24 4.10 2.85 7.00
N THR A 25 5.17 3.50 6.52
CA THR A 25 5.75 4.69 7.14
C THR A 25 4.77 5.86 7.12
N GLU A 26 4.09 6.08 6.01
CA GLU A 26 3.06 7.11 5.89
C GLU A 26 1.89 6.86 6.82
N ALA A 27 1.41 5.61 6.89
CA ALA A 27 0.32 5.24 7.79
C ALA A 27 0.68 5.52 9.26
N ARG A 28 1.90 5.19 9.68
CA ARG A 28 2.39 5.50 11.04
C ARG A 28 2.48 6.99 11.30
N ALA A 29 2.98 7.76 10.34
CA ALA A 29 3.10 9.22 10.47
C ALA A 29 1.72 9.89 10.57
N LEU A 30 0.78 9.49 9.74
CA LEU A 30 -0.59 10.03 9.75
C LEU A 30 -1.35 9.66 11.01
N SER A 31 -1.17 8.46 11.56
CA SER A 31 -1.85 8.03 12.78
C SER A 31 -1.43 8.81 14.03
N ALA A 32 -0.27 9.47 14.00
CA ALA A 32 0.22 10.33 15.08
C ALA A 32 -0.39 11.74 15.08
N ILE A 33 -1.03 12.16 13.99
CA ILE A 33 -1.62 13.50 13.85
C ILE A 33 -2.99 13.53 14.54
N THR A 34 -3.23 14.58 15.32
CA THR A 34 -4.45 14.75 16.12
C THR A 34 -5.31 15.95 15.72
N GLU A 35 -4.82 16.78 14.79
CA GLU A 35 -5.52 17.97 14.34
C GLU A 35 -5.83 17.93 12.85
N VAL A 36 -7.02 18.40 12.48
CA VAL A 36 -7.41 18.52 11.07
C VAL A 36 -6.77 19.79 10.50
N THR A 37 -5.84 19.58 9.58
CA THR A 37 -5.15 20.64 8.85
C THR A 37 -5.19 20.33 7.35
N PRO A 38 -5.00 21.33 6.47
CA PRO A 38 -4.84 21.05 5.03
C PRO A 38 -3.69 20.07 4.74
N ALA A 39 -2.63 20.10 5.55
CA ALA A 39 -1.50 19.16 5.43
C ALA A 39 -1.90 17.72 5.76
N LEU A 40 -2.75 17.50 6.77
CA LEU A 40 -3.29 16.18 7.08
C LEU A 40 -4.12 15.63 5.91
N ILE A 41 -5.02 16.44 5.38
CA ILE A 41 -5.87 16.03 4.24
C ILE A 41 -4.99 15.66 3.03
N ALA A 42 -4.03 16.50 2.68
CA ALA A 42 -3.08 16.23 1.60
C ALA A 42 -2.28 14.94 1.86
N GLY A 43 -1.85 14.72 3.10
CA GLY A 43 -1.14 13.49 3.49
C GLY A 43 -1.98 12.22 3.34
N ILE A 44 -3.27 12.29 3.67
CA ILE A 44 -4.21 11.16 3.48
C ILE A 44 -4.41 10.89 1.98
N GLU A 45 -4.53 11.93 1.17
CA GLU A 45 -4.66 11.79 -0.29
C GLU A 45 -3.40 11.17 -0.91
N ASP A 46 -2.21 11.58 -0.48
CA ASP A 46 -0.93 11.01 -0.91
C ASP A 46 -0.84 9.52 -0.51
N PHE A 47 -1.18 9.21 0.73
CA PHE A 47 -1.25 7.83 1.22
C PHE A 47 -2.20 6.97 0.39
N SER A 48 -3.39 7.50 0.07
CA SER A 48 -4.34 6.82 -0.81
C SER A 48 -3.72 6.52 -2.18
N GLY A 49 -3.03 7.48 -2.77
CA GLY A 49 -2.32 7.30 -4.04
C GLY A 49 -1.24 6.23 -3.97
N ASP A 50 -0.49 6.18 -2.90
CA ASP A 50 0.58 5.18 -2.70
C ASP A 50 0.02 3.78 -2.43
N ALA A 51 -1.07 3.66 -1.67
CA ALA A 51 -1.79 2.40 -1.49
C ALA A 51 -2.34 1.87 -2.83
N GLU A 52 -2.87 2.74 -3.68
CA GLU A 52 -3.34 2.35 -5.02
C GLU A 52 -2.18 1.90 -5.91
N ARG A 53 -1.04 2.60 -5.87
CA ARG A 53 0.17 2.18 -6.60
C ARG A 53 0.68 0.83 -6.13
N LEU A 54 0.65 0.58 -4.82
CA LEU A 54 1.02 -0.72 -4.25
C LEU A 54 0.06 -1.82 -4.72
N SER A 55 -1.25 -1.56 -4.72
CA SER A 55 -2.25 -2.48 -5.27
C SER A 55 -1.95 -2.85 -6.73
N ALA A 56 -1.71 -1.84 -7.57
CA ALA A 56 -1.41 -2.04 -8.98
C ALA A 56 -0.10 -2.83 -9.18
N ALA A 57 0.93 -2.50 -8.43
CA ALA A 57 2.23 -3.18 -8.50
C ALA A 57 2.14 -4.65 -8.07
N LEU A 58 1.38 -4.95 -7.02
CA LEU A 58 1.12 -6.32 -6.57
C LEU A 58 0.37 -7.12 -7.63
N ARG A 59 -0.63 -6.52 -8.27
CA ARG A 59 -1.39 -7.14 -9.35
C ARG A 59 -0.52 -7.43 -10.58
N GLU A 60 0.30 -6.47 -10.99
CA GLU A 60 1.23 -6.63 -12.11
C GLU A 60 2.29 -7.70 -11.85
N ALA A 61 2.74 -7.83 -10.61
CA ALA A 61 3.67 -8.86 -10.19
C ALA A 61 3.02 -10.25 -10.08
N GLY A 62 1.71 -10.35 -10.19
CA GLY A 62 0.97 -11.61 -10.07
C GLY A 62 0.83 -12.11 -8.64
N VAL A 63 0.94 -11.22 -7.64
CA VAL A 63 0.72 -11.57 -6.23
C VAL A 63 -0.74 -11.94 -6.02
N GLU A 64 -0.94 -13.12 -5.52
CA GLU A 64 -2.27 -13.64 -5.16
C GLU A 64 -2.62 -13.28 -3.71
N GLN A 65 -3.58 -13.98 -3.11
CA GLN A 65 -3.98 -13.87 -1.70
C GLN A 65 -4.71 -12.57 -1.34
N ASP A 66 -5.48 -12.03 -2.27
CA ASP A 66 -6.33 -10.86 -2.06
C ASP A 66 -5.58 -9.55 -1.73
N LEU A 67 -4.26 -9.57 -1.58
CA LEU A 67 -3.46 -8.39 -1.23
C LEU A 67 -3.70 -7.19 -2.16
N PRO A 68 -3.73 -7.36 -3.49
CA PRO A 68 -4.05 -6.23 -4.38
C PRO A 68 -5.42 -5.61 -4.08
N CYS A 69 -6.43 -6.42 -3.82
CA CYS A 69 -7.79 -5.95 -3.50
C CYS A 69 -7.83 -5.24 -2.14
N ILE A 70 -7.09 -5.72 -1.15
CA ILE A 70 -6.99 -5.10 0.18
C ILE A 70 -6.40 -3.70 0.07
N PHE A 71 -5.30 -3.52 -0.65
CA PHE A 71 -4.67 -2.19 -0.82
C PHE A 71 -5.51 -1.25 -1.68
N HIS A 72 -6.23 -1.76 -2.66
CA HIS A 72 -7.21 -0.96 -3.38
C HIS A 72 -8.33 -0.46 -2.44
N GLY A 73 -8.87 -1.33 -1.60
CA GLY A 73 -9.86 -0.97 -0.58
C GLY A 73 -9.33 0.07 0.41
N ILE A 74 -8.10 -0.10 0.90
CA ILE A 74 -7.42 0.88 1.76
C ILE A 74 -7.34 2.25 1.08
N ALA A 75 -7.00 2.29 -0.20
CA ALA A 75 -6.92 3.53 -0.96
C ALA A 75 -8.28 4.25 -1.07
N GLU A 76 -9.34 3.50 -1.36
CA GLU A 76 -10.71 4.04 -1.42
C GLU A 76 -11.18 4.53 -0.05
N ASP A 77 -11.00 3.73 0.99
CA ASP A 77 -11.38 4.09 2.36
C ASP A 77 -10.60 5.32 2.86
N ALA A 78 -9.33 5.48 2.49
CA ALA A 78 -8.55 6.66 2.84
C ALA A 78 -9.15 7.95 2.27
N ARG A 79 -9.60 7.93 1.01
CA ARG A 79 -10.31 9.08 0.41
C ARG A 79 -11.59 9.40 1.16
N GLU A 80 -12.35 8.38 1.51
CA GLU A 80 -13.59 8.54 2.28
C GLU A 80 -13.32 9.13 3.66
N ARG A 81 -12.26 8.68 4.35
CA ARG A 81 -11.84 9.26 5.65
C ARG A 81 -11.43 10.73 5.53
N ALA A 82 -10.74 11.12 4.45
CA ALA A 82 -10.41 12.51 4.19
C ALA A 82 -11.68 13.37 4.02
N GLU A 83 -12.66 12.89 3.27
CA GLU A 83 -13.95 13.55 3.08
C GLU A 83 -14.71 13.71 4.41
N GLU A 84 -14.76 12.67 5.24
CA GLU A 84 -15.38 12.71 6.56
C GLU A 84 -14.75 13.77 7.47
N LEU A 85 -13.41 13.86 7.48
CA LEU A 85 -12.69 14.85 8.26
C LEU A 85 -12.98 16.28 7.78
N GLN A 86 -13.08 16.49 6.48
CA GLN A 86 -13.42 17.81 5.89
C GLN A 86 -14.86 18.20 6.17
N ALA A 87 -15.77 17.24 6.20
CA ALA A 87 -17.20 17.48 6.42
C ALA A 87 -17.58 17.59 7.90
N ALA A 88 -16.70 17.21 8.83
CA ALA A 88 -16.98 17.20 10.27
C ALA A 88 -17.11 18.64 10.82
N ASP A 89 -18.31 19.00 11.25
CA ASP A 89 -18.62 20.34 11.77
C ASP A 89 -18.54 20.41 13.30
N THR A 90 -18.71 19.28 13.98
CA THR A 90 -18.72 19.20 15.45
C THR A 90 -17.48 18.48 15.98
N ALA A 91 -17.14 18.71 17.25
CA ALA A 91 -16.07 17.98 17.92
C ALA A 91 -16.33 16.47 17.97
N SER A 92 -17.59 16.07 18.14
CA SER A 92 -17.99 14.66 18.15
C SER A 92 -17.79 14.00 16.77
N GLU A 93 -18.19 14.66 15.70
CA GLU A 93 -17.98 14.20 14.33
C GLU A 93 -16.49 14.08 14.00
N ARG A 94 -15.69 15.06 14.38
CA ARG A 94 -14.22 15.01 14.20
C ARG A 94 -13.59 13.84 14.96
N ALA A 95 -14.00 13.61 16.21
CA ALA A 95 -13.48 12.49 17.00
C ALA A 95 -13.81 11.15 16.36
N THR A 96 -15.04 10.99 15.84
CA THR A 96 -15.45 9.77 15.13
C THR A 96 -14.64 9.58 13.84
N ALA A 97 -14.47 10.65 13.05
CA ALA A 97 -13.70 10.62 11.81
C ALA A 97 -12.23 10.25 12.07
N PHE A 98 -11.61 10.80 13.13
CA PHE A 98 -10.25 10.41 13.53
C PHE A 98 -10.16 8.96 13.98
N THR A 99 -11.14 8.46 14.72
CA THR A 99 -11.18 7.05 15.13
C THR A 99 -11.24 6.13 13.92
N ASN A 100 -12.09 6.44 12.95
CA ASN A 100 -12.21 5.66 11.71
C ASN A 100 -10.92 5.70 10.89
N LEU A 101 -10.30 6.85 10.80
CA LEU A 101 -9.01 6.99 10.11
C LEU A 101 -7.91 6.15 10.78
N ARG A 102 -7.81 6.19 12.11
CA ARG A 102 -6.80 5.40 12.84
C ARG A 102 -6.96 3.90 12.64
N VAL A 103 -8.18 3.40 12.65
CA VAL A 103 -8.46 1.98 12.37
C VAL A 103 -7.91 1.60 11.00
N LEU A 104 -8.19 2.41 9.98
CA LEU A 104 -7.69 2.18 8.62
C LEU A 104 -6.15 2.19 8.56
N LEU A 105 -5.52 3.18 9.20
CA LEU A 105 -4.06 3.32 9.20
C LEU A 105 -3.38 2.18 9.97
N ASP A 106 -3.96 1.76 11.08
CA ASP A 106 -3.46 0.61 11.86
C ASP A 106 -3.55 -0.68 11.04
N ASP A 107 -4.63 -0.88 10.30
CA ASP A 107 -4.76 -2.02 9.38
C ASP A 107 -3.70 -1.97 8.28
N ALA A 108 -3.45 -0.80 7.69
CA ALA A 108 -2.40 -0.63 6.68
C ALA A 108 -1.01 -0.98 7.23
N VAL A 109 -0.70 -0.56 8.46
CA VAL A 109 0.57 -0.89 9.14
C VAL A 109 0.73 -2.40 9.32
N LEU A 110 -0.35 -3.09 9.67
CA LEU A 110 -0.33 -4.55 9.86
C LEU A 110 -0.16 -5.32 8.56
N ILE A 111 -0.75 -4.84 7.47
CA ILE A 111 -0.84 -5.57 6.20
C ILE A 111 0.34 -5.25 5.27
N ALA A 112 0.90 -4.04 5.33
CA ALA A 112 2.01 -3.64 4.46
C ALA A 112 3.22 -4.60 4.51
N PRO A 113 3.68 -5.11 5.67
CA PRO A 113 4.74 -6.12 5.71
C PRO A 113 4.39 -7.42 4.98
N MET A 114 3.12 -7.79 4.90
CA MET A 114 2.67 -8.97 4.15
C MET A 114 2.89 -8.79 2.65
N ALA A 115 2.68 -7.59 2.13
CA ALA A 115 2.97 -7.26 0.74
C ALA A 115 4.46 -7.37 0.43
N ALA A 116 5.31 -6.88 1.32
CA ALA A 116 6.76 -6.98 1.20
C ALA A 116 7.23 -8.44 1.21
N SER A 117 6.67 -9.27 2.11
CA SER A 117 6.97 -10.71 2.19
C SER A 117 6.53 -11.46 0.94
N ALA A 118 5.34 -11.19 0.44
CA ALA A 118 4.82 -11.81 -0.78
C ALA A 118 5.70 -11.48 -1.99
N ALA A 119 6.16 -10.23 -2.10
CA ALA A 119 7.08 -9.81 -3.14
C ALA A 119 8.44 -10.52 -3.05
N ALA A 120 8.97 -10.68 -1.84
CA ALA A 120 10.22 -11.40 -1.60
C ALA A 120 10.10 -12.89 -1.98
N ASP A 121 9.00 -13.53 -1.62
CA ASP A 121 8.73 -14.93 -1.96
C ASP A 121 8.65 -15.14 -3.48
N MET A 122 8.02 -14.23 -4.19
CA MET A 122 7.95 -14.26 -5.66
C MET A 122 9.30 -14.04 -6.31
N ALA A 123 10.12 -13.13 -5.80
CA ALA A 123 11.47 -12.89 -6.29
C ALA A 123 12.37 -14.13 -6.11
N GLN A 124 12.24 -14.85 -4.99
CA GLN A 124 12.95 -16.11 -4.75
C GLN A 124 12.50 -17.21 -5.72
N ALA A 125 11.19 -17.35 -5.93
CA ALA A 125 10.65 -18.35 -6.86
C ALA A 125 11.13 -18.10 -8.30
N GLU A 126 11.19 -16.85 -8.73
CA GLU A 126 11.71 -16.45 -10.04
C GLU A 126 13.21 -16.77 -10.17
N ALA A 127 14.02 -16.45 -9.16
CA ALA A 127 15.45 -16.76 -9.13
C ALA A 127 15.71 -18.26 -9.19
N GLN A 128 14.92 -19.08 -8.50
CA GLN A 128 15.01 -20.55 -8.55
C GLN A 128 14.65 -21.09 -9.93
N SER A 129 13.61 -20.57 -10.56
CA SER A 129 13.21 -20.95 -11.92
C SER A 129 14.31 -20.66 -12.95
N GLN A 130 14.95 -19.48 -12.84
CA GLN A 130 16.09 -19.11 -13.70
C GLN A 130 17.29 -20.02 -13.47
N SER A 131 17.59 -20.37 -12.24
CA SER A 131 18.70 -21.27 -11.88
C SER A 131 18.48 -22.69 -12.45
N VAL A 132 17.26 -23.20 -12.44
CA VAL A 132 16.91 -24.50 -13.03
C VAL A 132 17.04 -24.44 -14.56
N ALA A 133 16.59 -23.39 -15.19
CA ALA A 133 16.68 -23.21 -16.64
C ALA A 133 18.14 -23.17 -17.14
N LEU A 134 19.06 -22.60 -16.36
CA LEU A 134 20.49 -22.53 -16.69
C LEU A 134 21.24 -23.87 -16.55
N ARG A 135 20.68 -24.83 -15.81
CA ARG A 135 21.27 -26.18 -15.59
C ARG A 135 20.88 -27.18 -16.68
N ASN A 136 19.91 -26.89 -17.48
CA ASN A 136 19.44 -27.71 -18.60
C ASN A 136 19.93 -27.16 -19.94
#